data_612930b87d455c6e13fc8ae6b7fc9136
#
_entry.id   612930b87d455c6e13fc8ae6b7fc9136
#
_cell.length_a   1.000
_cell.length_b   1.000
_cell.length_c   1.000
_cell.angle_alpha   90.00
_cell.angle_beta   90.00
_cell.angle_gamma   90.00
#
_symmetry.space_group_name_H-M   'P 1'
#
loop_
_entity.id
_entity.type
_entity.pdbx_description
1 polymer ?
#
loop_
_entity_poly.entity_id
_entity_poly.type
_entity_poly.pdbx_seq_one_letter_code
_entity_poly.pdbx_strand_id
1 'polypeptide(L)'
;LEQLAAQARWWKMLPQAGTAILVCADMTKGEKVKDEMHLSGCNAAIQNILLAAHDMGLGAVWLGVCEGSDMEPPVRQIFHLPDHIRVVGMVAVGHPACAPQQPASGWIFPFGTKSSGK
;
A
#
# COMPACT_ATOMS: atom_id res chain seq x y z
N LEU A 1 5.82 -14.19 1.52
CA LEU A 1 5.54 -13.44 0.27
C LEU A 1 4.81 -14.29 -0.77
N GLU A 2 5.21 -15.53 -0.97
CA GLU A 2 4.55 -16.44 -1.92
C GLU A 2 3.09 -16.70 -1.56
N GLN A 3 2.78 -16.88 -0.29
CA GLN A 3 1.41 -17.04 0.18
C GLN A 3 0.56 -15.79 -0.09
N LEU A 4 1.14 -14.59 0.05
CA LEU A 4 0.48 -13.34 -0.31
C LEU A 4 0.26 -13.22 -1.81
N ALA A 5 1.27 -13.55 -2.60
CA ALA A 5 1.19 -13.47 -4.06
C ALA A 5 0.09 -14.36 -4.65
N ALA A 6 -0.25 -15.46 -3.96
CA ALA A 6 -1.32 -16.37 -4.37
C ALA A 6 -2.73 -15.78 -4.17
N GLN A 7 -2.89 -14.72 -3.36
CA GLN A 7 -4.20 -14.18 -3.00
C GLN A 7 -4.80 -13.25 -4.04
N ALA A 8 -3.96 -12.60 -4.86
CA ALA A 8 -4.47 -11.68 -5.86
C ALA A 8 -3.56 -11.66 -7.11
N ARG A 9 -4.19 -11.53 -8.27
CA ARG A 9 -3.49 -11.48 -9.55
C ARG A 9 -2.40 -10.40 -9.58
N TRP A 10 -2.69 -9.26 -8.96
CA TRP A 10 -1.80 -8.09 -8.93
C TRP A 10 -0.65 -8.21 -7.94
N TRP A 11 -0.65 -9.23 -7.08
CA TRP A 11 0.35 -9.42 -6.04
C TRP A 11 1.47 -10.40 -6.43
N LYS A 12 1.43 -10.88 -7.66
CA LYS A 12 2.42 -11.85 -8.18
C LYS A 12 3.85 -11.35 -8.14
N MET A 13 4.05 -10.03 -8.08
CA MET A 13 5.37 -9.43 -7.97
C MET A 13 5.98 -9.53 -6.56
N LEU A 14 5.21 -9.86 -5.53
CA LEU A 14 5.67 -9.83 -4.14
C LEU A 14 6.94 -10.65 -3.87
N PRO A 15 7.06 -11.89 -4.35
CA PRO A 15 8.29 -12.66 -4.14
C PRO A 15 9.53 -11.98 -4.74
N GLN A 16 9.38 -11.28 -5.86
CA GLN A 16 10.45 -10.56 -6.52
C GLN A 16 10.77 -9.22 -5.85
N ALA A 17 9.79 -8.59 -5.22
CA ALA A 17 9.97 -7.35 -4.48
C ALA A 17 10.87 -7.55 -3.26
N GLY A 18 10.74 -8.67 -2.58
CA GLY A 18 11.55 -9.02 -1.43
C GLY A 18 10.96 -8.60 -0.08
N THR A 19 10.16 -7.55 -0.02
CA THR A 19 9.55 -7.07 1.22
C THR A 19 8.11 -6.62 0.99
N ALA A 20 7.24 -6.98 1.93
CA ALA A 20 5.89 -6.46 2.02
C ALA A 20 5.69 -5.83 3.41
N ILE A 21 5.21 -4.59 3.43
CA ILE A 21 4.90 -3.86 4.66
C ILE A 21 3.39 -3.76 4.76
N LEU A 22 2.83 -4.41 5.77
CA LEU A 22 1.40 -4.31 6.06
C LEU A 22 1.16 -3.15 7.02
N VAL A 23 0.30 -2.22 6.64
CA VAL A 23 -0.06 -1.07 7.47
C VAL A 23 -1.44 -1.30 8.07
N CYS A 24 -1.49 -1.25 9.38
CA CYS A 24 -2.68 -1.57 10.17
C CYS A 24 -2.98 -0.47 11.18
N ALA A 25 -4.24 -0.37 11.55
CA ALA A 25 -4.69 0.46 12.66
C ALA A 25 -5.04 -0.40 13.86
N ASP A 26 -4.58 0.00 15.03
CA ASP A 26 -5.00 -0.59 16.29
C ASP A 26 -6.27 0.13 16.77
N MET A 27 -7.42 -0.53 16.62
CA MET A 27 -8.72 0.05 16.91
C MET A 27 -9.01 0.18 18.39
N THR A 28 -8.15 -0.35 19.26
CA THR A 28 -8.25 -0.17 20.72
C THR A 28 -7.64 1.13 21.21
N LYS A 29 -6.86 1.81 20.37
CA LYS A 29 -6.20 3.07 20.69
C LYS A 29 -7.05 4.26 20.24
N GLY A 30 -7.05 5.30 21.04
CA GLY A 30 -7.73 6.54 20.68
C GLY A 30 -9.26 6.44 20.74
N GLU A 31 -9.83 6.04 21.85
CA GLU A 31 -11.28 5.86 22.06
C GLU A 31 -12.16 7.02 21.57
N LYS A 32 -11.58 8.22 21.43
CA LYS A 32 -12.27 9.42 20.93
C LYS A 32 -12.02 9.67 19.44
N VAL A 33 -11.22 8.83 18.79
CA VAL A 33 -10.85 9.00 17.39
C VAL A 33 -11.82 8.19 16.53
N LYS A 34 -12.44 8.84 15.57
CA LYS A 34 -13.32 8.16 14.61
C LYS A 34 -12.50 7.21 13.72
N ASP A 35 -13.12 6.13 13.28
CA ASP A 35 -12.51 5.12 12.39
C ASP A 35 -11.90 5.75 11.14
N GLU A 36 -12.53 6.78 10.61
CA GLU A 36 -12.05 7.55 9.46
C GLU A 36 -10.68 8.20 9.70
N MET A 37 -10.42 8.66 10.93
CA MET A 37 -9.13 9.27 11.28
C MET A 37 -8.02 8.22 11.36
N HIS A 38 -8.32 7.04 11.87
CA HIS A 38 -7.38 5.91 11.84
C HIS A 38 -7.01 5.57 10.40
N LEU A 39 -8.01 5.48 9.52
CA LEU A 39 -7.82 5.20 8.11
C LEU A 39 -6.99 6.29 7.43
N SER A 40 -7.31 7.55 7.67
CA SER A 40 -6.59 8.69 7.10
C SER A 40 -5.13 8.72 7.53
N GLY A 41 -4.85 8.49 8.82
CA GLY A 41 -3.49 8.44 9.34
C GLY A 41 -2.67 7.30 8.74
N CYS A 42 -3.26 6.12 8.61
CA CYS A 42 -2.60 4.96 7.99
C CYS A 42 -2.35 5.18 6.50
N ASN A 43 -3.28 5.78 5.78
CA ASN A 43 -3.10 6.10 4.36
C ASN A 43 -1.99 7.14 4.16
N ALA A 44 -1.91 8.15 5.02
CA ALA A 44 -0.82 9.11 5.01
C ALA A 44 0.55 8.44 5.29
N ALA A 45 0.59 7.49 6.22
CA ALA A 45 1.79 6.72 6.51
C ALA A 45 2.22 5.89 5.29
N ILE A 46 1.28 5.26 4.58
CA ILE A 46 1.58 4.52 3.35
C ILE A 46 2.21 5.43 2.30
N GLN A 47 1.65 6.62 2.09
CA GLN A 47 2.19 7.58 1.14
C GLN A 47 3.61 8.01 1.53
N ASN A 48 3.88 8.20 2.80
CA ASN A 48 5.23 8.51 3.29
C ASN A 48 6.21 7.36 3.06
N ILE A 49 5.76 6.11 3.18
CA ILE A 49 6.58 4.94 2.85
C ILE A 49 6.96 4.96 1.37
N LEU A 50 6.02 5.27 0.48
CA LEU A 50 6.29 5.36 -0.96
C LEU A 50 7.32 6.44 -1.28
N LEU A 51 7.19 7.62 -0.67
CA LEU A 51 8.13 8.71 -0.87
C LEU A 51 9.51 8.39 -0.32
N ALA A 52 9.60 7.80 0.87
CA ALA A 52 10.86 7.39 1.47
C ALA A 52 11.55 6.33 0.63
N ALA A 53 10.83 5.34 0.12
CA ALA A 53 11.37 4.32 -0.76
C ALA A 53 11.97 4.94 -2.02
N HIS A 54 11.27 5.89 -2.64
CA HIS A 54 11.76 6.61 -3.81
C HIS A 54 13.06 7.37 -3.52
N ASP A 55 13.12 8.08 -2.41
CA ASP A 55 14.31 8.82 -1.98
C ASP A 55 15.52 7.89 -1.73
N MET A 56 15.26 6.68 -1.27
CA MET A 56 16.28 5.65 -1.04
C MET A 56 16.68 4.88 -2.30
N GLY A 57 16.13 5.20 -3.45
CA GLY A 57 16.40 4.49 -4.71
C GLY A 57 15.68 3.14 -4.82
N LEU A 58 14.67 2.90 -3.99
CA LEU A 58 13.86 1.67 -4.01
C LEU A 58 12.61 1.85 -4.84
N GLY A 59 12.11 0.74 -5.37
CA GLY A 59 10.77 0.68 -5.97
C GLY A 59 9.75 0.31 -4.91
N ALA A 60 8.58 0.92 -4.97
CA ALA A 60 7.48 0.60 -4.06
C ALA A 60 6.13 0.79 -4.75
N VAL A 61 5.15 0.01 -4.33
CA VAL A 61 3.78 0.13 -4.82
C VAL A 61 2.79 -0.16 -3.70
N TRP A 62 1.73 0.63 -3.67
CA TRP A 62 0.61 0.43 -2.77
C TRP A 62 -0.30 -0.68 -3.28
N LEU A 63 -0.51 -1.71 -2.47
CA LEU A 63 -1.42 -2.81 -2.73
C LEU A 63 -2.64 -2.66 -1.83
N GLY A 64 -3.82 -2.48 -2.43
CA GLY A 64 -5.06 -2.35 -1.68
C GLY A 64 -5.47 -3.66 -1.03
N VAL A 65 -5.83 -3.60 0.24
CA VAL A 65 -6.52 -4.66 0.97
C VAL A 65 -7.75 -4.02 1.59
N CYS A 66 -8.87 -4.15 0.92
CA CYS A 66 -10.10 -3.53 1.38
C CYS A 66 -10.75 -4.37 2.49
N GLU A 67 -11.22 -3.68 3.53
CA GLU A 67 -12.03 -4.30 4.58
C GLU A 67 -13.27 -4.97 3.96
N GLY A 68 -13.55 -6.20 4.35
CA GLY A 68 -14.67 -6.98 3.83
C GLY A 68 -14.45 -7.58 2.46
N SER A 69 -13.28 -7.39 1.84
CA SER A 69 -12.94 -8.06 0.58
C SER A 69 -12.48 -9.49 0.80
N ASP A 70 -12.51 -10.29 -0.26
CA ASP A 70 -12.05 -11.69 -0.22
C ASP A 70 -10.55 -11.81 0.09
N MET A 71 -9.78 -10.74 -0.06
CA MET A 71 -8.36 -10.71 0.22
C MET A 71 -8.04 -10.49 1.70
N GLU A 72 -8.95 -9.91 2.45
CA GLU A 72 -8.71 -9.59 3.86
C GLU A 72 -8.51 -10.84 4.74
N PRO A 73 -9.39 -11.87 4.73
CA PRO A 73 -9.22 -13.04 5.57
C PRO A 73 -7.88 -13.76 5.40
N PRO A 74 -7.42 -14.07 4.17
CA PRO A 74 -6.12 -14.71 4.00
C PRO A 74 -4.94 -13.84 4.47
N VAL A 75 -5.01 -12.52 4.27
CA VAL A 75 -3.96 -11.61 4.77
C VAL A 75 -3.92 -11.62 6.29
N ARG A 76 -5.07 -11.54 6.95
CA ARG A 76 -5.14 -11.63 8.41
C ARG A 76 -4.56 -12.93 8.94
N GLN A 77 -4.81 -14.03 8.26
CA GLN A 77 -4.30 -15.34 8.65
C GLN A 77 -2.77 -15.43 8.47
N ILE A 78 -2.24 -14.95 7.35
CA ILE A 78 -0.79 -14.98 7.06
C ILE A 78 -0.01 -14.17 8.09
N PHE A 79 -0.52 -13.01 8.50
CA PHE A 79 0.12 -12.12 9.47
C PHE A 79 -0.27 -12.39 10.93
N HIS A 80 -1.14 -13.37 11.19
CA HIS A 80 -1.63 -13.69 12.53
C HIS A 80 -2.20 -12.47 13.27
N LEU A 81 -3.06 -11.70 12.60
CA LEU A 81 -3.60 -10.46 13.15
C LEU A 81 -4.73 -10.75 14.15
N PRO A 82 -4.71 -10.11 15.34
CA PRO A 82 -5.84 -10.15 16.26
C PRO A 82 -7.02 -9.31 15.76
N ASP A 83 -8.21 -9.57 16.30
CA ASP A 83 -9.47 -8.96 15.81
C ASP A 83 -9.51 -7.44 15.91
N HIS A 84 -8.82 -6.85 16.90
CA HIS A 84 -8.80 -5.41 17.11
C HIS A 84 -7.87 -4.65 16.14
N ILE A 85 -7.13 -5.35 15.30
CA ILE A 85 -6.26 -4.76 14.27
C ILE A 85 -7.00 -4.70 12.95
N ARG A 86 -7.16 -3.50 12.42
CA ARG A 86 -7.74 -3.24 11.10
C ARG A 86 -6.64 -3.14 10.05
N VAL A 87 -6.76 -3.91 8.98
CA VAL A 87 -5.87 -3.81 7.83
C VAL A 87 -6.26 -2.60 7.01
N VAL A 88 -5.29 -1.75 6.67
CA VAL A 88 -5.53 -0.55 5.85
C VAL A 88 -4.94 -0.71 4.45
N GLY A 89 -3.74 -1.22 4.35
CA GLY A 89 -3.10 -1.44 3.06
C GLY A 89 -1.76 -2.12 3.21
N MET A 90 -1.17 -2.46 2.09
CA MET A 90 0.13 -3.11 2.04
C MET A 90 1.02 -2.40 1.02
N VAL A 91 2.30 -2.35 1.28
CA VAL A 91 3.29 -1.79 0.35
C VAL A 91 4.29 -2.88 0.01
N ALA A 92 4.45 -3.16 -1.28
CA ALA A 92 5.55 -3.96 -1.77
C ALA A 92 6.76 -3.05 -1.99
N VAL A 93 7.92 -3.44 -1.49
CA VAL A 93 9.17 -2.67 -1.60
C VAL A 93 10.28 -3.57 -2.11
N GLY A 94 11.07 -3.07 -3.03
CA GLY A 94 12.20 -3.81 -3.57
C GLY A 94 13.14 -2.95 -4.39
N HIS A 95 14.19 -3.55 -4.89
CA HIS A 95 15.09 -2.88 -5.81
C HIS A 95 14.47 -2.85 -7.21
N PRO A 96 14.34 -1.66 -7.84
CA PRO A 96 13.77 -1.58 -9.18
C PRO A 96 14.69 -2.24 -10.20
N ALA A 97 14.10 -2.99 -11.14
CA ALA A 97 14.83 -3.62 -12.22
C ALA A 97 15.24 -2.62 -13.31
N CYS A 98 14.57 -1.49 -13.39
CA CYS A 98 14.81 -0.42 -14.37
C CYS A 98 14.46 0.94 -13.74
N ALA A 99 14.95 2.01 -14.36
CA ALA A 99 14.61 3.36 -13.94
C ALA A 99 13.09 3.60 -14.05
N PRO A 100 12.49 4.38 -13.11
CA PRO A 100 11.08 4.70 -13.18
C PRO A 100 10.74 5.36 -14.51
N GLN A 101 9.72 4.86 -15.19
CA GLN A 101 9.21 5.51 -16.39
C GLN A 101 8.36 6.71 -15.99
N GLN A 102 8.58 7.82 -16.67
CA GLN A 102 7.69 8.97 -16.48
C GLN A 102 6.30 8.65 -17.02
N PRO A 103 5.25 9.16 -16.38
CA PRO A 103 3.91 9.03 -16.92
C PRO A 103 3.85 9.59 -18.33
N ALA A 104 3.02 8.99 -19.18
CA ALA A 104 2.79 9.50 -20.52
C ALA A 104 2.36 10.97 -20.47
N SER A 105 2.81 11.76 -21.44
CA SER A 105 2.40 13.16 -21.58
C SER A 105 0.87 13.25 -21.66
N GLY A 106 0.28 14.17 -20.94
CA GLY A 106 -1.17 14.34 -20.88
C GLY A 106 -1.81 13.84 -19.58
N TRP A 107 -1.04 13.41 -18.63
CA TRP A 107 -1.55 13.08 -17.31
C TRP A 107 -2.23 14.31 -16.69
N ILE A 108 -3.49 14.12 -16.33
CA ILE A 108 -4.22 15.10 -15.53
C ILE A 108 -3.96 14.76 -14.08
N PHE A 109 -3.28 15.65 -13.36
CA PHE A 109 -3.18 15.51 -11.91
C PHE A 109 -4.57 15.64 -11.30
N PRO A 110 -4.84 14.96 -10.16
CA PRO A 110 -6.18 14.96 -9.54
C PRO A 110 -6.74 16.36 -9.25
N PHE A 111 -5.95 17.39 -9.34
CA PHE A 111 -6.34 18.77 -9.10
C PHE A 111 -6.43 19.63 -10.37
N GLY A 112 -6.54 19.01 -11.53
CA GLY A 112 -6.87 19.70 -12.77
C GLY A 112 -5.76 20.50 -13.42
N THR A 113 -4.54 20.40 -12.95
CA THR A 113 -3.39 20.93 -13.67
C THR A 113 -3.00 19.99 -14.79
N LYS A 114 -3.44 20.32 -15.96
CA LYS A 114 -2.91 19.70 -17.17
C LYS A 114 -1.42 20.02 -17.20
N SER A 115 -0.57 19.02 -17.09
CA SER A 115 0.79 19.21 -17.54
C SER A 115 0.68 19.70 -18.97
N SER A 116 1.25 20.86 -19.29
CA SER A 116 1.28 21.37 -20.65
C SER A 116 2.01 20.34 -21.51
N GLY A 117 1.28 19.39 -22.05
CA GLY A 117 1.82 18.34 -22.89
C GLY A 117 2.25 18.91 -24.23
N LYS A 118 3.34 19.55 -24.19
CA LYS A 118 4.04 19.88 -25.42
C LYS A 118 5.15 18.89 -25.62
#